data_d48a4784cc97b16741b9a37ab03572f8
#
_entry.id   d48a4784cc97b16741b9a37ab03572f8
#
_cell.length_a   1.000
_cell.length_b   1.000
_cell.length_c   1.000
_cell.angle_alpha   90.00
_cell.angle_beta   90.00
_cell.angle_gamma   90.00
#
_symmetry.space_group_name_H-M   'P 1'
#
loop_
_entity.id
_entity.type
_entity.pdbx_description
1 polymer ?
#
loop_
_entity_poly.entity_id
_entity_poly.type
_entity_poly.pdbx_seq_one_letter_code
_entity_poly.pdbx_strand_id
1 'polypeptide(L)'
;MKKLFILAVLMLAVATTQAQKHHGVYAIGFYNLENLFDYTHDEGKKDEDFLPTGRYQWNQTKYEWKLRNLSRVLSEMGTEVLPKQGCAVIGVAEVENDHCMSDLVAQEPLKKRGYRYVHIEGPDHRGIDCALIYNPKLFKVDDAKLLPYIYDLPADSLRATRGFLAVTGTLAKDRVTVIV
;
A
#
# COMPACT_ATOMS: atom_id res chain seq x y z
N MET A 1 8.89 59.36 20.20
CA MET A 1 8.57 58.22 21.08
C MET A 1 7.31 57.46 20.64
N LYS A 2 6.14 58.08 20.41
CA LYS A 2 4.91 57.36 19.98
C LYS A 2 5.04 56.61 18.66
N LYS A 3 5.74 57.14 17.64
CA LYS A 3 5.93 56.47 16.35
C LYS A 3 6.83 55.22 16.45
N LEU A 4 7.83 55.25 17.33
CA LEU A 4 8.72 54.11 17.56
C LEU A 4 8.01 52.97 18.28
N PHE A 5 7.11 53.32 19.21
CA PHE A 5 6.30 52.34 19.95
C PHE A 5 5.29 51.64 19.03
N ILE A 6 4.65 52.38 18.11
CA ILE A 6 3.71 51.82 17.12
C ILE A 6 4.46 50.85 16.17
N LEU A 7 5.67 51.19 15.74
CA LEU A 7 6.48 50.34 14.87
C LEU A 7 6.90 49.02 15.59
N ALA A 8 7.24 49.12 16.88
CA ALA A 8 7.60 47.94 17.68
C ALA A 8 6.37 47.01 17.90
N VAL A 9 5.18 47.57 18.15
CA VAL A 9 3.94 46.81 18.29
C VAL A 9 3.54 46.15 16.96
N LEU A 10 3.70 46.80 15.81
CA LEU A 10 3.47 46.20 14.50
C LEU A 10 4.47 45.06 14.21
N MET A 11 5.75 45.21 14.56
CA MET A 11 6.73 44.16 14.39
C MET A 11 6.45 42.92 15.27
N LEU A 12 5.99 43.13 16.51
CA LEU A 12 5.56 42.04 17.40
C LEU A 12 4.33 41.31 16.84
N ALA A 13 3.36 42.03 16.27
CA ALA A 13 2.15 41.47 15.68
C ALA A 13 2.47 40.57 14.44
N VAL A 14 3.48 40.96 13.65
CA VAL A 14 3.93 40.13 12.49
C VAL A 14 4.66 38.88 12.95
N ALA A 15 5.38 38.93 14.07
CA ALA A 15 6.11 37.76 14.58
C ALA A 15 5.20 36.64 15.13
N THR A 16 3.96 36.99 15.53
CA THR A 16 3.01 36.02 16.08
C THR A 16 2.18 35.27 15.02
N THR A 17 2.25 35.66 13.74
CA THR A 17 1.47 35.03 12.67
C THR A 17 2.14 33.81 12.04
N GLN A 18 3.32 33.40 12.49
CA GLN A 18 4.12 32.34 11.88
C GLN A 18 3.94 30.92 12.47
N ALA A 19 2.98 30.70 13.36
CA ALA A 19 2.88 29.43 14.08
C ALA A 19 1.57 28.65 13.90
N GLN A 20 0.85 28.85 12.80
CA GLN A 20 -0.17 27.86 12.42
C GLN A 20 0.49 26.67 11.74
N LYS A 21 0.82 25.64 12.53
CA LYS A 21 1.11 24.32 11.97
C LYS A 21 -0.12 23.85 11.21
N HIS A 22 -0.07 23.88 9.90
CA HIS A 22 -1.07 23.21 9.08
C HIS A 22 -0.92 21.71 9.32
N HIS A 23 -1.80 21.15 10.13
CA HIS A 23 -1.91 19.70 10.29
C HIS A 23 -2.62 19.16 9.05
N GLY A 24 -1.91 18.42 8.21
CA GLY A 24 -2.52 17.64 7.13
C GLY A 24 -3.22 16.41 7.69
N VAL A 25 -4.39 16.08 7.18
CA VAL A 25 -5.07 14.81 7.45
C VAL A 25 -4.78 13.86 6.31
N TYR A 26 -4.37 12.64 6.63
CA TYR A 26 -4.06 11.58 5.68
C TYR A 26 -4.80 10.31 6.06
N ALA A 27 -5.38 9.63 5.09
CA ALA A 27 -5.98 8.32 5.30
C ALA A 27 -4.92 7.24 5.01
N ILE A 28 -4.87 6.24 5.88
CA ILE A 28 -4.07 5.02 5.74
C ILE A 28 -5.04 3.86 5.77
N GLY A 29 -4.96 2.96 4.80
CA GLY A 29 -5.84 1.81 4.68
C GLY A 29 -5.10 0.48 4.79
N PHE A 30 -5.85 -0.56 5.04
CA PHE A 30 -5.44 -1.96 4.89
C PHE A 30 -6.57 -2.77 4.29
N TYR A 31 -6.24 -3.70 3.38
CA TYR A 31 -7.21 -4.58 2.76
C TYR A 31 -6.61 -5.95 2.47
N ASN A 32 -7.32 -7.02 2.82
CA ASN A 32 -6.97 -8.38 2.41
C ASN A 32 -7.55 -8.62 1.02
N LEU A 33 -6.70 -8.98 0.05
CA LEU A 33 -7.11 -9.24 -1.34
C LEU A 33 -7.77 -10.60 -1.52
N GLU A 34 -7.84 -11.41 -0.46
CA GLU A 34 -8.50 -12.73 -0.45
C GLU A 34 -7.96 -13.65 -1.54
N ASN A 35 -6.64 -13.89 -1.54
CA ASN A 35 -5.94 -14.69 -2.53
C ASN A 35 -6.10 -14.14 -3.95
N LEU A 36 -5.46 -13.01 -4.21
CA LEU A 36 -5.34 -12.48 -5.57
C LEU A 36 -4.27 -13.25 -6.32
N PHE A 37 -4.66 -14.33 -6.95
CA PHE A 37 -3.85 -15.15 -7.87
C PHE A 37 -4.21 -14.82 -9.31
N ASP A 38 -3.23 -14.93 -10.20
CA ASP A 38 -3.54 -15.03 -11.61
C ASP A 38 -3.97 -16.48 -11.97
N TYR A 39 -3.95 -16.87 -13.21
CA TYR A 39 -4.42 -18.20 -13.65
C TYR A 39 -3.29 -19.01 -14.30
N THR A 40 -2.04 -18.62 -14.02
CA THR A 40 -0.82 -19.23 -14.56
C THR A 40 -0.06 -19.87 -13.39
N HIS A 41 0.54 -21.03 -13.59
CA HIS A 41 1.34 -21.68 -12.56
C HIS A 41 2.71 -21.03 -12.38
N ASP A 42 3.04 -20.67 -11.15
CA ASP A 42 4.36 -20.19 -10.77
C ASP A 42 5.23 -21.36 -10.33
N GLU A 43 6.37 -21.57 -11.01
CA GLU A 43 7.27 -22.68 -10.73
C GLU A 43 7.72 -22.70 -9.27
N GLY A 44 7.53 -23.85 -8.61
CA GLY A 44 7.92 -24.08 -7.22
C GLY A 44 6.91 -23.56 -6.18
N LYS A 45 5.78 -23.01 -6.60
CA LYS A 45 4.69 -22.60 -5.73
C LYS A 45 3.55 -23.63 -5.70
N LYS A 46 2.77 -23.60 -4.63
CA LYS A 46 1.58 -24.46 -4.46
C LYS A 46 0.33 -23.63 -4.75
N ASP A 47 0.15 -23.30 -6.01
CA ASP A 47 -0.94 -22.46 -6.56
C ASP A 47 -1.94 -23.26 -7.41
N GLU A 48 -1.81 -24.61 -7.47
CA GLU A 48 -2.60 -25.46 -8.37
C GLU A 48 -4.12 -25.29 -8.20
N ASP A 49 -4.58 -24.92 -7.00
CA ASP A 49 -5.99 -24.66 -6.74
C ASP A 49 -6.52 -23.44 -7.53
N PHE A 50 -5.65 -22.50 -7.89
CA PHE A 50 -5.94 -21.28 -8.63
C PHE A 50 -5.64 -21.37 -10.13
N LEU A 51 -5.54 -22.58 -10.67
CA LEU A 51 -5.41 -22.80 -12.10
C LEU A 51 -6.78 -23.10 -12.76
N PRO A 52 -6.90 -22.98 -14.09
CA PRO A 52 -8.12 -23.35 -14.81
C PRO A 52 -8.55 -24.80 -14.60
N THR A 53 -7.58 -25.69 -14.32
CA THR A 53 -7.79 -27.12 -14.02
C THR A 53 -7.87 -27.41 -12.53
N GLY A 54 -7.61 -26.41 -11.68
CA GLY A 54 -7.57 -26.54 -10.23
C GLY A 54 -8.96 -26.52 -9.58
N ARG A 55 -8.94 -26.61 -8.25
CA ARG A 55 -10.16 -26.70 -7.43
C ARG A 55 -11.14 -25.54 -7.69
N TYR A 56 -10.63 -24.31 -7.84
CA TYR A 56 -11.45 -23.13 -8.04
C TYR A 56 -11.79 -22.87 -9.52
N GLN A 57 -11.24 -23.69 -10.44
CA GLN A 57 -11.38 -23.47 -11.89
C GLN A 57 -11.10 -21.99 -12.22
N TRP A 58 -9.98 -21.50 -11.66
CA TRP A 58 -9.61 -20.11 -11.73
C TRP A 58 -9.11 -19.80 -13.15
N ASN A 59 -9.70 -18.79 -13.79
CA ASN A 59 -9.43 -18.47 -15.17
C ASN A 59 -9.42 -16.95 -15.39
N GLN A 60 -9.02 -16.53 -16.57
CA GLN A 60 -8.91 -15.12 -16.94
C GLN A 60 -10.18 -14.32 -16.60
N THR A 61 -11.36 -14.84 -16.89
CA THR A 61 -12.65 -14.14 -16.63
C THR A 61 -12.84 -13.86 -15.13
N LYS A 62 -12.55 -14.84 -14.28
CA LYS A 62 -12.66 -14.70 -12.83
C LYS A 62 -11.59 -13.74 -12.29
N TYR A 63 -10.36 -13.84 -12.79
CA TYR A 63 -9.26 -12.95 -12.43
C TYR A 63 -9.59 -11.49 -12.77
N GLU A 64 -9.96 -11.20 -14.00
CA GLU A 64 -10.32 -9.86 -14.43
C GLU A 64 -11.53 -9.29 -13.66
N TRP A 65 -12.53 -10.14 -13.36
CA TRP A 65 -13.66 -9.74 -12.55
C TRP A 65 -13.22 -9.33 -11.14
N LYS A 66 -12.31 -10.12 -10.53
CA LYS A 66 -11.75 -9.83 -9.22
C LYS A 66 -10.94 -8.54 -9.23
N LEU A 67 -10.06 -8.33 -10.20
CA LEU A 67 -9.30 -7.09 -10.36
C LEU A 67 -10.21 -5.86 -10.43
N ARG A 68 -11.28 -5.92 -11.24
CA ARG A 68 -12.25 -4.80 -11.35
C ARG A 68 -12.91 -4.47 -10.02
N ASN A 69 -13.33 -5.50 -9.27
CA ASN A 69 -13.99 -5.27 -7.97
C ASN A 69 -13.01 -4.73 -6.92
N LEU A 70 -11.84 -5.33 -6.79
CA LEU A 70 -10.79 -4.88 -5.88
C LEU A 70 -10.37 -3.43 -6.17
N SER A 71 -10.13 -3.11 -7.43
CA SER A 71 -9.71 -1.76 -7.81
C SER A 71 -10.74 -0.70 -7.47
N ARG A 72 -12.04 -1.01 -7.61
CA ARG A 72 -13.14 -0.13 -7.20
C ARG A 72 -13.09 0.12 -5.70
N VAL A 73 -13.08 -0.96 -4.89
CA VAL A 73 -13.05 -0.86 -3.43
C VAL A 73 -11.82 -0.06 -2.97
N LEU A 74 -10.63 -0.44 -3.43
CA LEU A 74 -9.38 0.22 -3.03
C LEU A 74 -9.34 1.70 -3.43
N SER A 75 -9.90 2.05 -4.59
CA SER A 75 -9.96 3.44 -5.04
C SER A 75 -10.91 4.32 -4.23
N GLU A 76 -11.92 3.72 -3.60
CA GLU A 76 -12.92 4.40 -2.77
C GLU A 76 -12.48 4.53 -1.31
N MET A 77 -11.48 3.74 -0.85
CA MET A 77 -11.00 3.79 0.53
C MET A 77 -10.51 5.19 0.91
N GLY A 78 -10.97 5.67 2.07
CA GLY A 78 -10.61 6.98 2.62
C GLY A 78 -11.28 8.17 1.93
N THR A 79 -12.12 7.94 0.90
CA THR A 79 -12.81 9.02 0.19
C THR A 79 -13.98 9.62 0.96
N GLU A 80 -14.49 8.93 1.96
CA GLU A 80 -15.52 9.43 2.86
C GLU A 80 -15.04 10.68 3.62
N VAL A 81 -13.76 10.68 4.02
CA VAL A 81 -13.12 11.79 4.74
C VAL A 81 -12.32 12.69 3.79
N LEU A 82 -11.67 12.09 2.80
CA LEU A 82 -10.79 12.77 1.84
C LEU A 82 -11.23 12.49 0.38
N PRO A 83 -12.37 13.04 -0.09
CA PRO A 83 -13.01 12.64 -1.35
C PRO A 83 -12.10 12.73 -2.59
N LYS A 84 -11.22 13.73 -2.63
CA LYS A 84 -10.32 13.97 -3.77
C LYS A 84 -9.03 13.14 -3.68
N GLN A 85 -8.58 12.82 -2.48
CA GLN A 85 -7.27 12.22 -2.25
C GLN A 85 -7.35 10.70 -2.07
N GLY A 86 -8.35 10.21 -1.31
CA GLY A 86 -8.39 8.83 -0.84
C GLY A 86 -7.24 8.53 0.14
N CYS A 87 -6.83 7.28 0.23
CA CYS A 87 -5.71 6.88 1.06
C CYS A 87 -4.37 7.35 0.49
N ALA A 88 -3.47 7.79 1.37
CA ALA A 88 -2.08 8.05 1.01
C ALA A 88 -1.34 6.73 0.77
N VAL A 89 -1.60 5.74 1.60
CA VAL A 89 -1.07 4.38 1.50
C VAL A 89 -2.15 3.36 1.86
N ILE A 90 -2.12 2.19 1.23
CA ILE A 90 -2.97 1.04 1.51
C ILE A 90 -2.08 -0.20 1.57
N GLY A 91 -1.91 -0.76 2.77
CA GLY A 91 -1.32 -2.08 2.91
C GLY A 91 -2.27 -3.14 2.36
N VAL A 92 -1.76 -4.07 1.58
CA VAL A 92 -2.55 -5.19 1.07
C VAL A 92 -1.87 -6.51 1.36
N ALA A 93 -2.64 -7.54 1.61
CA ALA A 93 -2.16 -8.90 1.86
C ALA A 93 -2.85 -9.89 0.93
N GLU A 94 -2.21 -11.06 0.77
CA GLU A 94 -2.68 -12.17 -0.06
C GLU A 94 -2.71 -11.83 -1.55
N VAL A 95 -1.60 -11.28 -2.03
CA VAL A 95 -1.28 -11.15 -3.45
C VAL A 95 -0.25 -12.19 -3.83
N GLU A 96 -0.40 -12.80 -4.99
CA GLU A 96 0.51 -13.83 -5.48
C GLU A 96 1.87 -13.25 -5.88
N ASN A 97 1.89 -12.34 -6.83
CA ASN A 97 3.12 -11.90 -7.48
C ASN A 97 3.06 -10.44 -7.95
N ASP A 98 4.16 -9.96 -8.53
CA ASP A 98 4.28 -8.60 -9.08
C ASP A 98 3.32 -8.37 -10.26
N HIS A 99 3.05 -9.40 -11.06
CA HIS A 99 2.12 -9.32 -12.18
C HIS A 99 0.70 -9.00 -11.70
N CYS A 100 0.23 -9.68 -10.65
CA CYS A 100 -1.07 -9.40 -10.02
C CYS A 100 -1.18 -7.96 -9.51
N MET A 101 -0.10 -7.43 -8.92
CA MET A 101 -0.08 -6.04 -8.44
C MET A 101 -0.07 -5.04 -9.58
N SER A 102 0.70 -5.32 -10.64
CA SER A 102 0.75 -4.49 -11.85
C SER A 102 -0.63 -4.38 -12.51
N ASP A 103 -1.29 -5.52 -12.69
CA ASP A 103 -2.63 -5.59 -13.28
C ASP A 103 -3.68 -4.89 -12.42
N LEU A 104 -3.57 -5.01 -11.09
CA LEU A 104 -4.49 -4.36 -10.15
C LEU A 104 -4.40 -2.84 -10.24
N VAL A 105 -3.20 -2.27 -10.19
CA VAL A 105 -3.04 -0.80 -10.23
C VAL A 105 -3.28 -0.23 -11.63
N ALA A 106 -3.19 -1.04 -12.68
CA ALA A 106 -3.54 -0.66 -14.04
C ALA A 106 -5.04 -0.53 -14.27
N GLN A 107 -5.89 -1.07 -13.38
CA GLN A 107 -7.35 -0.92 -13.48
C GLN A 107 -7.75 0.57 -13.39
N GLU A 108 -8.70 0.97 -14.24
CA GLU A 108 -9.11 2.38 -14.39
C GLU A 108 -9.36 3.15 -13.07
N PRO A 109 -10.06 2.59 -12.04
CA PRO A 109 -10.30 3.31 -10.79
C PRO A 109 -9.00 3.72 -10.06
N LEU A 110 -8.02 2.82 -9.96
CA LEU A 110 -6.73 3.07 -9.31
C LEU A 110 -5.80 3.91 -10.20
N LYS A 111 -5.78 3.62 -11.50
CA LYS A 111 -5.01 4.35 -12.51
C LYS A 111 -5.38 5.83 -12.57
N LYS A 112 -6.67 6.16 -12.53
CA LYS A 112 -7.15 7.55 -12.51
C LYS A 112 -6.67 8.34 -11.29
N ARG A 113 -6.49 7.67 -10.15
CA ARG A 113 -5.94 8.28 -8.94
C ARG A 113 -4.41 8.35 -8.97
N GLY A 114 -3.77 7.65 -9.90
CA GLY A 114 -2.32 7.61 -10.06
C GLY A 114 -1.62 6.76 -9.01
N TYR A 115 -2.31 5.78 -8.43
CA TYR A 115 -1.70 4.86 -7.48
C TYR A 115 -0.56 4.06 -8.09
N ARG A 116 0.45 3.80 -7.27
CA ARG A 116 1.58 2.92 -7.53
C ARG A 116 1.66 1.87 -6.43
N TYR A 117 2.55 0.91 -6.57
CA TYR A 117 2.74 -0.11 -5.56
C TYR A 117 4.23 -0.40 -5.28
N VAL A 118 4.47 -1.06 -4.16
CA VAL A 118 5.71 -1.73 -3.80
C VAL A 118 5.35 -3.16 -3.45
N HIS A 119 6.00 -4.10 -4.11
CA HIS A 119 5.93 -5.52 -3.84
C HIS A 119 7.34 -6.10 -3.78
N ILE A 120 7.58 -7.07 -2.92
CA ILE A 120 8.82 -7.85 -2.85
C ILE A 120 8.39 -9.29 -2.67
N GLU A 121 8.79 -10.13 -3.61
CA GLU A 121 8.52 -11.57 -3.59
C GLU A 121 9.05 -12.20 -2.32
N GLY A 122 8.21 -12.96 -1.64
CA GLY A 122 8.51 -13.61 -0.38
C GLY A 122 8.72 -15.12 -0.53
N PRO A 123 9.18 -15.77 0.55
CA PRO A 123 9.49 -17.18 0.54
C PRO A 123 8.27 -18.09 0.82
N ASP A 124 7.05 -17.55 0.88
CA ASP A 124 5.86 -18.37 1.15
C ASP A 124 5.68 -19.43 0.04
N HIS A 125 5.51 -20.68 0.46
CA HIS A 125 5.41 -21.81 -0.46
C HIS A 125 4.12 -21.82 -1.30
N ARG A 126 3.10 -21.07 -0.90
CA ARG A 126 1.86 -20.88 -1.66
C ARG A 126 1.99 -19.76 -2.69
N GLY A 127 3.06 -18.95 -2.58
CA GLY A 127 3.24 -17.79 -3.43
C GLY A 127 2.35 -16.62 -3.03
N ILE A 128 2.06 -16.40 -1.74
CA ILE A 128 1.28 -15.24 -1.31
C ILE A 128 2.10 -14.29 -0.45
N ASP A 129 2.00 -13.00 -0.76
CA ASP A 129 2.79 -11.93 -0.20
C ASP A 129 1.95 -10.78 0.33
N CYS A 130 2.66 -9.76 0.84
CA CYS A 130 2.13 -8.46 1.17
C CYS A 130 2.64 -7.41 0.18
N ALA A 131 1.84 -6.39 -0.08
CA ALA A 131 2.26 -5.24 -0.89
C ALA A 131 1.77 -3.92 -0.28
N LEU A 132 2.33 -2.81 -0.74
CA LEU A 132 1.88 -1.47 -0.39
C LEU A 132 1.45 -0.73 -1.66
N ILE A 133 0.20 -0.33 -1.73
CA ILE A 133 -0.32 0.60 -2.73
C ILE A 133 -0.18 2.01 -2.17
N TYR A 134 0.29 2.97 -2.96
CA TYR A 134 0.50 4.34 -2.47
C TYR A 134 0.19 5.39 -3.53
N ASN A 135 -0.23 6.56 -3.06
CA ASN A 135 -0.40 7.73 -3.90
C ASN A 135 0.92 8.53 -3.93
N PRO A 136 1.65 8.59 -5.06
CA PRO A 136 2.97 9.22 -5.13
C PRO A 136 2.95 10.75 -4.94
N LYS A 137 1.78 11.37 -4.96
CA LYS A 137 1.61 12.80 -4.64
C LYS A 137 1.59 13.06 -3.14
N LEU A 138 1.31 12.03 -2.32
CA LEU A 138 1.15 12.12 -0.88
C LEU A 138 2.27 11.39 -0.13
N PHE A 139 2.72 10.26 -0.66
CA PHE A 139 3.76 9.42 -0.07
C PHE A 139 4.88 9.18 -1.09
N LYS A 140 6.09 9.57 -0.72
CA LYS A 140 7.29 9.31 -1.51
C LYS A 140 8.05 8.14 -0.90
N VAL A 141 8.17 7.05 -1.62
CA VAL A 141 8.96 5.89 -1.20
C VAL A 141 10.44 6.21 -1.28
N ASP A 142 11.19 5.94 -0.21
CA ASP A 142 12.64 6.11 -0.11
C ASP A 142 13.35 4.75 -0.08
N ASP A 143 12.77 3.75 0.61
CA ASP A 143 13.35 2.41 0.77
C ASP A 143 12.26 1.37 0.99
N ALA A 144 12.50 0.13 0.56
CA ALA A 144 11.62 -0.99 0.80
C ALA A 144 12.42 -2.27 1.03
N LYS A 145 12.00 -3.07 1.99
CA LYS A 145 12.64 -4.36 2.31
C LYS A 145 11.63 -5.36 2.84
N LEU A 146 11.88 -6.63 2.54
CA LEU A 146 11.20 -7.74 3.17
C LEU A 146 11.91 -8.11 4.48
N LEU A 147 11.17 -8.11 5.58
CA LEU A 147 11.63 -8.61 6.87
C LEU A 147 11.17 -10.06 6.99
N PRO A 148 12.09 -11.04 6.95
CA PRO A 148 11.69 -12.44 6.97
C PRO A 148 11.07 -12.81 8.31
N TYR A 149 10.01 -13.60 8.25
CA TYR A 149 9.45 -14.25 9.42
C TYR A 149 9.73 -15.75 9.34
N ILE A 150 10.59 -16.23 10.23
CA ILE A 150 10.96 -17.64 10.34
C ILE A 150 10.45 -18.12 11.68
N TYR A 151 9.63 -19.16 11.69
CA TYR A 151 9.15 -19.77 12.92
C TYR A 151 9.72 -21.18 13.08
N ASP A 152 10.11 -21.50 14.29
CA ASP A 152 10.59 -22.82 14.65
C ASP A 152 9.42 -23.81 14.63
N LEU A 153 9.45 -24.72 13.67
CA LEU A 153 8.69 -25.97 13.74
C LEU A 153 9.62 -27.06 14.27
N PRO A 154 9.07 -28.19 14.83
CA PRO A 154 9.89 -29.31 15.26
C PRO A 154 10.91 -29.71 14.19
N ALA A 155 12.08 -30.12 14.60
CA ALA A 155 13.42 -30.16 13.97
C ALA A 155 13.57 -30.42 12.47
N ASP A 156 12.57 -30.82 11.74
CA ASP A 156 12.62 -31.20 10.32
C ASP A 156 11.79 -30.29 9.39
N SER A 157 11.25 -29.20 9.86
CA SER A 157 10.38 -28.34 9.05
C SER A 157 10.50 -26.85 9.34
N LEU A 158 11.65 -26.25 9.06
CA LEU A 158 11.74 -24.81 8.87
C LEU A 158 10.88 -24.44 7.65
N ARG A 159 9.69 -23.88 7.90
CA ARG A 159 8.86 -23.35 6.83
C ARG A 159 8.99 -21.83 6.84
N ALA A 160 9.59 -21.31 5.80
CA ALA A 160 9.45 -19.89 5.52
C ALA A 160 7.97 -19.60 5.17
N THR A 161 7.44 -18.54 5.73
CA THR A 161 6.15 -17.98 5.33
C THR A 161 6.38 -16.57 4.80
N ARG A 162 5.31 -15.89 4.33
CA ARG A 162 5.41 -14.50 3.93
C ARG A 162 6.03 -13.67 5.05
N GLY A 163 6.96 -12.80 4.67
CA GLY A 163 7.57 -11.84 5.58
C GLY A 163 6.70 -10.62 5.79
N PHE A 164 7.24 -9.65 6.49
CA PHE A 164 6.65 -8.33 6.62
C PHE A 164 7.28 -7.39 5.58
N LEU A 165 6.46 -6.77 4.75
CA LEU A 165 6.94 -5.73 3.83
C LEU A 165 7.07 -4.41 4.60
N ALA A 166 8.30 -3.94 4.79
CA ALA A 166 8.59 -2.65 5.42
C ALA A 166 8.94 -1.62 4.33
N VAL A 167 8.10 -0.60 4.17
CA VAL A 167 8.30 0.49 3.21
C VAL A 167 8.52 1.78 3.98
N THR A 168 9.70 2.36 3.85
CA THR A 168 10.05 3.65 4.43
C THR A 168 9.90 4.75 3.39
N GLY A 169 9.33 5.86 3.80
CA GLY A 169 9.10 6.98 2.91
C GLY A 169 8.75 8.26 3.63
N THR A 170 8.43 9.28 2.86
CA THR A 170 8.04 10.60 3.37
C THR A 170 6.56 10.83 3.14
N LEU A 171 5.79 11.02 4.22
CA LEU A 171 4.40 11.44 4.23
C LEU A 171 4.33 12.88 4.75
N ALA A 172 3.87 13.82 3.95
CA ALA A 172 3.96 15.25 4.23
C ALA A 172 5.43 15.70 4.37
N LYS A 173 5.94 15.84 5.58
CA LYS A 173 7.32 16.20 5.89
C LYS A 173 7.97 15.20 6.83
N ASP A 174 7.21 14.22 7.27
CA ASP A 174 7.64 13.26 8.26
C ASP A 174 8.12 11.97 7.58
N ARG A 175 9.22 11.43 8.07
CA ARG A 175 9.69 10.12 7.65
C ARG A 175 8.91 9.05 8.42
N VAL A 176 8.24 8.18 7.71
CA VAL A 176 7.43 7.10 8.27
C VAL A 176 7.82 5.76 7.65
N THR A 177 7.66 4.69 8.41
CA THR A 177 7.76 3.31 7.90
C THR A 177 6.41 2.64 8.06
N VAL A 178 5.89 2.12 6.95
CA VAL A 178 4.68 1.31 6.90
C VAL A 178 5.11 -0.15 6.85
N ILE A 179 4.58 -0.96 7.75
CA ILE A 179 4.83 -2.42 7.79
C ILE A 179 3.50 -3.11 7.50
N VAL A 180 3.52 -4.00 6.50
CA VAL A 180 2.37 -4.79 6.06
C VAL A 180 2.64 -6.26 6.36
#